data_ce79c534c6e2e509c81f4373b7aff76b
#
_entry.id   ce79c534c6e2e509c81f4373b7aff76b
#
_cell.length_a   1.000
_cell.length_b   1.000
_cell.length_c   1.000
_cell.angle_alpha   90.00
_cell.angle_beta   90.00
_cell.angle_gamma   90.00
#
_symmetry.space_group_name_H-M   'P 1'
#
loop_
_entity.id
_entity.type
_entity.pdbx_description
1 polymer ?
#
loop_
_entity_poly.entity_id
_entity_poly.type
_entity_poly.pdbx_seq_one_letter_code
_entity_poly.pdbx_strand_id
1 'polypeptide(L)'
;MTNDFDITEIESWLTGYVRDVLNVSKNVFTDRPKALDSSCGDFVVAKVSGGVGDVAAYGRCTVSFHLFAKDVSNRKNGKKLSVMYKKLIAGFPAADGRYIFSGVPVVTGDVGDNFGFHARIVQLKTLLKIS
;
A
#
# COMPACT_ATOMS: atom_id res chain seq x y z
N MET A 1 6.71 4.62 -28.91
CA MET A 1 5.46 4.56 -28.15
C MET A 1 5.74 4.86 -26.69
N THR A 2 5.09 5.86 -26.16
CA THR A 2 5.20 6.22 -24.75
C THR A 2 4.15 5.44 -23.95
N ASN A 3 4.56 4.94 -22.80
CA ASN A 3 3.64 4.33 -21.84
C ASN A 3 2.99 5.46 -21.04
N ASP A 4 1.68 5.52 -21.08
CA ASP A 4 0.92 6.49 -20.29
C ASP A 4 0.73 5.96 -18.88
N PHE A 5 1.62 6.38 -17.97
CA PHE A 5 1.48 6.06 -16.56
C PHE A 5 0.73 7.19 -15.86
N ASP A 6 -0.48 6.88 -15.42
CA ASP A 6 -1.30 7.80 -14.65
C ASP A 6 -1.29 7.39 -13.18
N ILE A 7 -0.78 8.27 -12.32
CA ILE A 7 -0.66 8.00 -10.89
C ILE A 7 -2.01 7.64 -10.28
N THR A 8 -3.07 8.35 -10.65
CA THR A 8 -4.42 8.09 -10.13
C THR A 8 -4.91 6.70 -10.50
N GLU A 9 -4.68 6.28 -11.75
CA GLU A 9 -5.08 4.94 -12.19
C GLU A 9 -4.27 3.85 -11.49
N ILE A 10 -2.97 4.08 -11.30
CA ILE A 10 -2.10 3.15 -10.59
C ILE A 10 -2.55 3.00 -9.14
N GLU A 11 -2.82 4.12 -8.47
CA GLU A 11 -3.31 4.10 -7.09
C GLU A 11 -4.67 3.42 -6.98
N SER A 12 -5.56 3.66 -7.91
CA SER A 12 -6.87 3.01 -7.96
C SER A 12 -6.74 1.49 -8.12
N TRP A 13 -5.86 1.05 -9.00
CA TRP A 13 -5.59 -0.39 -9.17
C TRP A 13 -5.00 -1.00 -7.89
N LEU A 14 -4.04 -0.31 -7.28
CA LEU A 14 -3.39 -0.78 -6.05
C LEU A 14 -4.38 -0.89 -4.89
N THR A 15 -5.25 0.10 -4.71
CA THR A 15 -6.25 0.04 -3.63
C THR A 15 -7.18 -1.15 -3.81
N GLY A 16 -7.64 -1.41 -5.02
CA GLY A 16 -8.46 -2.57 -5.33
C GLY A 16 -7.73 -3.89 -5.12
N TYR A 17 -6.48 -3.96 -5.55
CA TYR A 17 -5.64 -5.15 -5.38
C TYR A 17 -5.40 -5.48 -3.90
N VAL A 18 -5.03 -4.48 -3.12
CA VAL A 18 -4.75 -4.65 -1.68
C VAL A 18 -6.02 -5.01 -0.91
N ARG A 19 -7.15 -4.40 -1.27
CA ARG A 19 -8.43 -4.65 -0.59
C ARG A 19 -9.06 -5.98 -1.00
N ASP A 20 -9.19 -6.23 -2.30
CA ASP A 20 -10.04 -7.30 -2.83
C ASP A 20 -9.27 -8.58 -3.14
N VAL A 21 -8.02 -8.50 -3.53
CA VAL A 21 -7.20 -9.67 -3.87
C VAL A 21 -6.36 -10.10 -2.67
N LEU A 22 -5.62 -9.19 -2.06
CA LEU A 22 -4.74 -9.51 -0.95
C LEU A 22 -5.46 -9.54 0.40
N ASN A 23 -6.60 -8.90 0.50
CA ASN A 23 -7.41 -8.85 1.73
C ASN A 23 -6.63 -8.33 2.93
N VAL A 24 -5.77 -7.32 2.73
CA VAL A 24 -5.00 -6.72 3.81
C VAL A 24 -5.94 -5.99 4.76
N SER A 25 -6.90 -5.24 4.22
CA SER A 25 -7.93 -4.53 4.97
C SER A 25 -9.11 -4.26 4.03
N LYS A 26 -10.31 -4.14 4.61
CA LYS A 26 -11.48 -3.68 3.87
C LYS A 26 -11.45 -2.17 3.61
N ASN A 27 -10.62 -1.46 4.35
CA ASN A 27 -10.52 0.00 4.30
C ASN A 27 -9.17 0.37 3.68
N VAL A 28 -9.15 0.64 2.39
CA VAL A 28 -7.93 1.01 1.67
C VAL A 28 -8.16 2.36 0.99
N PHE A 29 -7.26 3.29 1.26
CA PHE A 29 -7.36 4.68 0.77
C PHE A 29 -6.06 5.09 0.08
N THR A 30 -6.13 6.16 -0.71
CA THR A 30 -4.94 6.79 -1.29
C THR A 30 -4.38 7.91 -0.43
N ASP A 31 -5.22 8.46 0.46
CA ASP A 31 -4.82 9.43 1.47
C ASP A 31 -5.45 9.05 2.80
N ARG A 32 -4.83 9.50 3.90
CA ARG A 32 -5.42 9.26 5.20
C ARG A 32 -6.77 9.97 5.32
N PRO A 33 -7.86 9.26 5.64
CA PRO A 33 -9.17 9.89 5.82
C PRO A 33 -9.16 10.81 7.04
N LYS A 34 -9.87 11.94 6.95
CA LYS A 34 -9.98 12.91 8.03
C LYS A 34 -10.77 12.37 9.23
N ALA A 35 -11.76 11.52 8.94
CA ALA A 35 -12.58 10.90 9.97
C ALA A 35 -12.74 9.43 9.64
N LEU A 36 -12.60 8.58 10.67
CA LEU A 36 -12.79 7.14 10.55
C LEU A 36 -14.04 6.76 11.34
N ASP A 37 -14.72 5.72 10.85
CA ASP A 37 -15.79 5.09 11.61
C ASP A 37 -15.20 4.54 12.91
N SER A 38 -15.93 4.70 14.03
CA SER A 38 -15.50 4.22 15.34
C SER A 38 -15.27 2.70 15.37
N SER A 39 -15.90 1.97 14.44
CA SER A 39 -15.70 0.51 14.30
C SER A 39 -14.47 0.15 13.48
N CYS A 40 -13.76 1.12 12.90
CA CYS A 40 -12.60 0.85 12.05
C CYS A 40 -11.43 0.38 12.90
N GLY A 41 -11.06 -0.89 12.77
CA GLY A 41 -9.95 -1.49 13.50
C GLY A 41 -8.64 -1.51 12.74
N ASP A 42 -8.70 -1.36 11.43
CA ASP A 42 -7.53 -1.30 10.55
C ASP A 42 -7.85 -0.58 9.26
N PHE A 43 -6.84 -0.01 8.65
CA PHE A 43 -6.93 0.54 7.31
C PHE A 43 -5.54 0.64 6.67
N VAL A 44 -5.53 0.84 5.36
CA VAL A 44 -4.29 0.98 4.58
C VAL A 44 -4.35 2.27 3.79
N VAL A 45 -3.24 2.98 3.76
CA VAL A 45 -3.04 4.09 2.82
C VAL A 45 -1.98 3.65 1.81
N ALA A 46 -2.37 3.54 0.54
CA ALA A 46 -1.48 3.15 -0.54
C ALA A 46 -1.29 4.36 -1.45
N LYS A 47 -0.07 4.84 -1.55
CA LYS A 47 0.23 6.07 -2.26
C LYS A 47 1.44 5.90 -3.16
N VAL A 48 1.32 6.34 -4.41
CA VAL A 48 2.47 6.42 -5.30
C VAL A 48 3.25 7.69 -4.96
N SER A 49 4.49 7.51 -4.53
CA SER A 49 5.36 8.61 -4.14
C SER A 49 6.49 8.76 -5.16
N GLY A 50 6.88 10.01 -5.38
CA GLY A 50 7.85 10.32 -6.41
C GLY A 50 7.23 10.31 -7.81
N GLY A 51 8.01 10.57 -8.82
CA GLY A 51 7.56 10.54 -10.21
C GLY A 51 7.54 9.15 -10.77
N VAL A 52 6.64 8.90 -11.71
CA VAL A 52 6.67 7.69 -12.52
C VAL A 52 7.35 8.08 -13.82
N GLY A 53 8.58 7.62 -14.00
CA GLY A 53 9.35 7.95 -15.19
C GLY A 53 9.31 6.82 -16.21
N ASP A 54 9.19 7.18 -17.48
CA ASP A 54 9.24 6.23 -18.58
C ASP A 54 10.68 5.82 -18.85
N VAL A 55 10.90 4.51 -18.93
CA VAL A 55 12.16 3.96 -19.44
C VAL A 55 11.78 2.89 -20.46
N ALA A 56 11.79 3.25 -21.75
CA ALA A 56 11.38 2.36 -22.84
C ALA A 56 9.95 1.83 -22.60
N ALA A 57 9.79 0.55 -22.27
CA ALA A 57 8.49 -0.10 -22.10
C ALA A 57 8.00 -0.14 -20.66
N TYR A 58 8.71 0.50 -19.72
CA TYR A 58 8.34 0.47 -18.30
C TYR A 58 8.67 1.79 -17.62
N GLY A 59 8.11 1.99 -16.45
CA GLY A 59 8.40 3.14 -15.60
C GLY A 59 9.01 2.74 -14.27
N ARG A 60 9.68 3.68 -13.62
CA ARG A 60 10.14 3.52 -12.24
C ARG A 60 9.13 4.15 -11.32
N CYS A 61 8.80 3.43 -10.27
CA CYS A 61 7.74 3.83 -9.37
C CYS A 61 8.11 3.49 -7.93
N THR A 62 7.75 4.37 -7.01
CA THR A 62 7.85 4.08 -5.58
C THR A 62 6.45 4.15 -4.99
N VAL A 63 6.04 3.08 -4.32
CA VAL A 63 4.74 3.01 -3.64
C VAL A 63 4.98 2.93 -2.16
N SER A 64 4.28 3.76 -1.40
CA SER A 64 4.28 3.70 0.06
C SER A 64 2.97 3.08 0.52
N PHE A 65 3.08 2.03 1.35
CA PHE A 65 1.94 1.43 2.02
C PHE A 65 2.05 1.72 3.51
N HIS A 66 1.07 2.39 4.06
CA HIS A 66 0.97 2.61 5.50
C HIS A 66 -0.14 1.69 6.02
N LEU A 67 0.26 0.67 6.77
CA LEU A 67 -0.67 -0.32 7.33
C LEU A 67 -1.01 0.13 8.75
N PHE A 68 -2.26 0.56 8.96
CA PHE A 68 -2.72 1.06 10.25
C PHE A 68 -3.51 -0.02 10.99
N ALA A 69 -3.17 -0.24 12.24
CA ALA A 69 -3.96 -1.06 13.15
C ALA A 69 -4.24 -0.28 14.42
N LYS A 70 -5.47 -0.38 14.92
CA LYS A 70 -5.89 0.27 16.14
C LYS A 70 -5.12 -0.30 17.33
N ASP A 71 -4.65 0.58 18.22
CA ASP A 71 -3.95 0.18 19.41
C ASP A 71 -4.85 -0.64 20.35
N VAL A 72 -4.25 -1.58 21.05
CA VAL A 72 -4.91 -2.38 22.08
C VAL A 72 -4.30 -2.00 23.42
N SER A 73 -5.13 -1.57 24.35
CA SER A 73 -4.69 -1.13 25.69
C SER A 73 -3.58 -0.07 25.62
N ASN A 74 -3.76 0.91 24.73
CA ASN A 74 -2.81 2.02 24.48
C ASN A 74 -1.45 1.57 23.96
N ARG A 75 -1.35 0.36 23.41
CA ARG A 75 -0.10 -0.18 22.87
C ARG A 75 -0.29 -0.60 21.43
N LYS A 76 0.80 -0.57 20.68
CA LYS A 76 0.84 -1.04 19.30
C LYS A 76 0.31 -2.48 19.21
N ASN A 77 -0.62 -2.71 18.29
CA ASN A 77 -1.09 -4.06 17.96
C ASN A 77 -0.15 -4.68 16.91
N GLY A 78 1.02 -5.12 17.35
CA GLY A 78 2.03 -5.67 16.46
C GLY A 78 1.60 -6.97 15.77
N LYS A 79 0.75 -7.75 16.44
CA LYS A 79 0.21 -8.99 15.88
C LYS A 79 -0.64 -8.72 14.65
N LYS A 80 -1.54 -7.74 14.74
CA LYS A 80 -2.40 -7.31 13.64
C LYS A 80 -1.57 -6.73 12.49
N LEU A 81 -0.61 -5.87 12.80
CA LEU A 81 0.29 -5.28 11.81
C LEU A 81 1.09 -6.35 11.07
N SER A 82 1.55 -7.39 11.78
CA SER A 82 2.27 -8.50 11.15
C SER A 82 1.39 -9.31 10.21
N VAL A 83 0.13 -9.54 10.56
CA VAL A 83 -0.82 -10.23 9.69
C VAL A 83 -1.05 -9.41 8.42
N MET A 84 -1.28 -8.12 8.55
CA MET A 84 -1.47 -7.22 7.41
C MET A 84 -0.23 -7.20 6.51
N TYR A 85 0.93 -7.09 7.11
CA TYR A 85 2.20 -7.07 6.37
C TYR A 85 2.43 -8.36 5.59
N LYS A 86 2.21 -9.51 6.20
CA LYS A 86 2.38 -10.81 5.53
C LYS A 86 1.44 -10.96 4.33
N LYS A 87 0.21 -10.49 4.46
CA LYS A 87 -0.74 -10.49 3.34
C LYS A 87 -0.27 -9.58 2.22
N LEU A 88 0.28 -8.42 2.55
CA LEU A 88 0.77 -7.47 1.57
C LEU A 88 1.96 -8.03 0.78
N ILE A 89 2.98 -8.52 1.47
CA ILE A 89 4.19 -8.99 0.80
C ILE A 89 3.95 -10.26 -0.04
N ALA A 90 2.96 -11.06 0.32
CA ALA A 90 2.61 -12.24 -0.45
C ALA A 90 2.08 -11.88 -1.85
N GLY A 91 1.64 -10.67 -2.04
CA GLY A 91 1.11 -10.20 -3.33
C GLY A 91 2.15 -9.60 -4.27
N PHE A 92 3.42 -9.54 -3.87
CA PHE A 92 4.48 -8.96 -4.71
C PHE A 92 5.66 -9.91 -4.84
N PRO A 93 6.30 -9.94 -5.99
CA PRO A 93 5.99 -9.20 -7.22
C PRO A 93 4.60 -9.50 -7.75
N ALA A 94 3.94 -8.50 -8.33
CA ALA A 94 2.59 -8.64 -8.86
C ALA A 94 2.60 -8.59 -10.38
N ALA A 95 1.96 -9.55 -10.99
CA ALA A 95 1.85 -9.66 -12.45
C ALA A 95 0.42 -9.97 -12.88
N ASP A 96 -0.54 -9.51 -12.09
CA ASP A 96 -1.96 -9.77 -12.30
C ASP A 96 -2.67 -8.48 -12.70
N GLY A 97 -3.52 -8.57 -13.73
CA GLY A 97 -4.29 -7.46 -14.22
C GLY A 97 -3.51 -6.52 -15.14
N ARG A 98 -3.80 -5.21 -15.02
CA ARG A 98 -3.29 -4.19 -15.92
C ARG A 98 -1.81 -3.89 -15.73
N TYR A 99 -1.32 -3.99 -14.50
CA TYR A 99 0.05 -3.59 -14.17
C TYR A 99 0.89 -4.75 -13.69
N ILE A 100 2.17 -4.69 -14.02
CA ILE A 100 3.18 -5.64 -13.53
C ILE A 100 4.15 -4.88 -12.64
N PHE A 101 4.22 -5.27 -11.38
CA PHE A 101 5.13 -4.71 -10.38
C PHE A 101 6.23 -5.75 -10.09
N SER A 102 7.45 -5.45 -10.46
CA SER A 102 8.57 -6.40 -10.32
C SER A 102 9.26 -6.35 -8.95
N GLY A 103 8.96 -5.33 -8.15
CA GLY A 103 9.61 -5.15 -6.85
C GLY A 103 8.93 -5.92 -5.72
N VAL A 104 9.61 -5.97 -4.59
CA VAL A 104 9.10 -6.57 -3.34
C VAL A 104 9.09 -5.49 -2.25
N PRO A 105 8.00 -5.38 -1.48
CA PRO A 105 7.92 -4.38 -0.40
C PRO A 105 8.93 -4.63 0.72
N VAL A 106 9.44 -3.53 1.28
CA VAL A 106 10.38 -3.57 2.39
C VAL A 106 9.84 -2.70 3.53
N VAL A 107 9.83 -3.23 4.74
CA VAL A 107 9.43 -2.48 5.94
C VAL A 107 10.49 -1.43 6.25
N THR A 108 10.04 -0.20 6.50
CA THR A 108 10.93 0.88 6.96
C THR A 108 10.78 1.19 8.45
N GLY A 109 9.67 0.82 9.07
CA GLY A 109 9.47 0.97 10.51
C GLY A 109 8.00 1.11 10.90
N ASP A 110 7.77 1.16 12.21
CA ASP A 110 6.44 1.37 12.78
C ASP A 110 6.39 2.74 13.46
N VAL A 111 5.27 3.46 13.31
CA VAL A 111 5.09 4.82 13.84
C VAL A 111 3.71 4.94 14.49
N GLY A 112 3.65 5.56 15.66
CA GLY A 112 2.37 5.94 16.27
C GLY A 112 1.83 7.23 15.66
N ASP A 113 0.49 7.35 15.57
CA ASP A 113 -0.13 8.50 14.91
C ASP A 113 -0.83 9.48 15.86
N ASN A 114 -0.78 9.25 17.16
CA ASN A 114 -1.45 10.04 18.19
C ASN A 114 -2.99 10.05 18.12
N PHE A 115 -3.58 9.18 17.30
CA PHE A 115 -5.04 9.02 17.15
C PHE A 115 -5.51 7.61 17.51
N GLY A 116 -4.69 6.88 18.27
CA GLY A 116 -5.02 5.52 18.70
C GLY A 116 -4.66 4.43 17.71
N PHE A 117 -3.82 4.73 16.73
CA PHE A 117 -3.32 3.77 15.74
C PHE A 117 -1.80 3.78 15.70
N HIS A 118 -1.22 2.66 15.30
CA HIS A 118 0.16 2.59 14.82
C HIS A 118 0.16 2.18 13.38
N ALA A 119 1.10 2.72 12.62
CA ALA A 119 1.29 2.39 11.22
C ALA A 119 2.58 1.64 11.03
N ARG A 120 2.53 0.53 10.29
CA ARG A 120 3.73 -0.11 9.74
C ARG A 120 3.94 0.44 8.35
N ILE A 121 5.07 1.09 8.15
CA ILE A 121 5.38 1.75 6.89
C ILE A 121 6.17 0.78 6.02
N VAL A 122 5.64 0.51 4.83
CA VAL A 122 6.23 -0.41 3.87
C VAL A 122 6.43 0.32 2.57
N GLN A 123 7.60 0.20 2.00
CA GLN A 123 7.95 0.87 0.76
C GLN A 123 8.23 -0.15 -0.34
N LEU A 124 7.66 0.09 -1.50
CA LEU A 124 7.88 -0.70 -2.70
C LEU A 124 8.56 0.16 -3.75
N LYS A 125 9.85 -0.09 -4.00
CA LYS A 125 10.56 0.48 -5.13
C LYS A 125 10.51 -0.54 -6.25
N THR A 126 9.93 -0.18 -7.38
CA THR A 126 9.62 -1.17 -8.40
C THR A 126 9.77 -0.59 -9.79
N LEU A 127 10.01 -1.49 -10.73
CA LEU A 127 9.75 -1.23 -12.14
C LEU A 127 8.28 -1.58 -12.38
N LEU A 128 7.60 -0.72 -13.11
CA LEU A 128 6.19 -0.87 -13.43
C LEU A 128 6.03 -1.01 -14.93
N LYS A 129 5.30 -2.03 -15.35
CA LYS A 129 4.98 -2.28 -16.75
C LYS A 129 3.47 -2.38 -16.90
N ILE A 130 2.95 -1.82 -17.99
CA ILE A 130 1.56 -2.02 -18.37
C ILE A 130 1.50 -3.33 -19.15
N SER A 131 0.65 -4.19 -18.68
CA SER A 131 0.43 -5.50 -19.27
C SER A 131 -0.34 -5.41 -20.62
#